data_115883aef7077449284ccc61fe2ad68d
#
_entry.id   115883aef7077449284ccc61fe2ad68d
#
_cell.length_a   1.000
_cell.length_b   1.000
_cell.length_c   1.000
_cell.angle_alpha   90.00
_cell.angle_beta   90.00
_cell.angle_gamma   90.00
#
_symmetry.space_group_name_H-M   'P 1'
#
loop_
_entity.id
_entity.type
_entity.pdbx_description
1 polymer ?
#
loop_
_entity_poly.entity_id
_entity_poly.type
_entity_poly.pdbx_seq_one_letter_code
_entity_poly.pdbx_strand_id
1 'polypeptide(L)'
;SYKLKKNDKIDVHNFNFSERVNKKIKFIYSPTKKELFSNSIFIENNENFVVINKPAGIAVQSGTKSKKNIIDILRKTQEFKDARPYTVHRIDKETTGILIVAKNRKYAQLLTSLFRLRKIHKTYLGIVLGELKENKGTLIDILFYYEGRKKIKTKAITRFSVIDSNNNYSLLKLDPET
;
A
#
# COMPACT_ATOMS: atom_id res chain seq x y z
N SER A 1 6.74 -4.64 9.06
CA SER A 1 5.64 -3.73 9.47
C SER A 1 5.68 -3.54 10.96
N TYR A 2 5.86 -2.30 11.41
CA TYR A 2 5.74 -1.98 12.82
C TYR A 2 4.26 -2.14 13.23
N LYS A 3 3.98 -2.94 14.23
CA LYS A 3 2.64 -3.00 14.84
C LYS A 3 2.58 -1.93 15.91
N LEU A 4 1.69 -0.95 15.73
CA LEU A 4 1.41 0.04 16.76
C LEU A 4 1.01 -0.67 18.05
N LYS A 5 1.69 -0.32 19.14
CA LYS A 5 1.42 -0.81 20.50
C LYS A 5 0.66 0.26 21.28
N LYS A 6 -0.06 -0.16 22.31
CA LYS A 6 -0.67 0.78 23.27
C LYS A 6 0.44 1.70 23.84
N ASN A 7 0.27 3.02 23.72
CA ASN A 7 1.20 4.09 24.10
C ASN A 7 2.28 4.45 23.07
N ASP A 8 2.28 3.92 21.86
CA ASP A 8 3.12 4.48 20.81
C ASP A 8 2.69 5.92 20.49
N LYS A 9 3.68 6.82 20.47
CA LYS A 9 3.45 8.22 20.06
C LYS A 9 3.63 8.33 18.55
N ILE A 10 2.62 8.85 17.89
CA ILE A 10 2.69 9.20 16.48
C ILE A 10 2.87 10.69 16.39
N ASP A 11 4.09 11.15 16.07
CA ASP A 11 4.36 12.56 15.82
C ASP A 11 3.95 12.92 14.39
N VAL A 12 2.93 13.76 14.27
CA VAL A 12 2.47 14.29 12.99
C VAL A 12 2.98 15.71 12.85
N HIS A 13 4.08 15.90 12.12
CA HIS A 13 4.70 17.19 11.92
C HIS A 13 3.96 18.02 10.87
N ASN A 14 3.73 19.31 11.16
CA ASN A 14 3.28 20.36 10.23
C ASN A 14 1.87 20.22 9.62
N PHE A 15 0.86 19.82 10.42
CA PHE A 15 -0.53 19.97 10.01
C PHE A 15 -1.12 21.27 10.59
N ASN A 16 -1.39 22.22 9.73
CA ASN A 16 -2.11 23.44 10.08
C ASN A 16 -3.60 23.25 9.76
N PHE A 17 -4.45 23.11 10.79
CA PHE A 17 -5.86 22.72 10.69
C PHE A 17 -6.82 23.87 10.37
N SER A 18 -6.32 25.11 10.29
CA SER A 18 -7.16 26.30 10.15
C SER A 18 -7.71 26.55 8.75
N GLU A 19 -7.24 25.82 7.74
CA GLU A 19 -7.73 25.97 6.37
C GLU A 19 -8.34 24.65 5.89
N ARG A 20 -9.61 24.67 5.45
CA ARG A 20 -10.19 23.62 4.59
C ARG A 20 -9.40 23.61 3.28
N VAL A 21 -8.29 22.91 3.28
CA VAL A 21 -7.37 22.93 2.16
C VAL A 21 -7.80 21.91 1.13
N ASN A 22 -8.46 22.38 0.08
CA ASN A 22 -8.54 21.70 -1.21
C ASN A 22 -7.15 21.59 -1.91
N LYS A 23 -6.05 21.85 -1.23
CA LYS A 23 -4.71 21.65 -1.76
C LYS A 23 -4.36 20.18 -1.62
N LYS A 24 -4.19 19.48 -2.74
CA LYS A 24 -3.59 18.16 -2.76
C LYS A 24 -2.27 18.21 -1.99
N ILE A 25 -2.23 17.59 -0.82
CA ILE A 25 -0.98 17.49 -0.03
C ILE A 25 0.02 16.76 -0.93
N LYS A 26 1.09 17.46 -1.28
CA LYS A 26 2.15 16.87 -2.11
C LYS A 26 3.02 16.02 -1.19
N PHE A 27 2.90 14.72 -1.32
CA PHE A 27 3.78 13.79 -0.62
C PHE A 27 5.22 13.98 -1.14
N ILE A 28 6.14 14.41 -0.26
CA ILE A 28 7.50 14.82 -0.64
C ILE A 28 8.53 13.73 -0.28
N TYR A 29 8.16 12.75 0.56
CA TYR A 29 9.09 11.72 0.99
C TYR A 29 9.56 10.85 -0.18
N SER A 30 10.86 10.62 -0.24
CA SER A 30 11.49 9.68 -1.15
C SER A 30 12.49 8.82 -0.36
N PRO A 31 12.32 7.50 -0.35
CA PRO A 31 13.22 6.64 0.43
C PRO A 31 14.65 6.73 -0.08
N THR A 32 15.60 6.70 0.84
CA THR A 32 17.04 6.68 0.54
C THR A 32 17.45 5.34 -0.08
N LYS A 33 18.62 5.31 -0.75
CA LYS A 33 19.17 4.04 -1.23
C LYS A 33 19.37 3.03 -0.10
N LYS A 34 19.83 3.47 1.08
CA LYS A 34 20.04 2.62 2.25
C LYS A 34 18.74 1.94 2.69
N GLU A 35 17.63 2.66 2.73
CA GLU A 35 16.32 2.09 3.08
C GLU A 35 15.82 1.09 2.03
N LEU A 36 16.05 1.37 0.74
CA LEU A 36 15.62 0.51 -0.37
C LEU A 36 16.42 -0.79 -0.52
N PHE A 37 17.70 -0.76 -0.13
CA PHE A 37 18.60 -1.92 -0.22
C PHE A 37 18.91 -2.55 1.15
N SER A 38 18.23 -2.12 2.21
CA SER A 38 18.38 -2.73 3.52
C SER A 38 17.74 -4.12 3.53
N ASN A 39 18.42 -5.11 4.10
CA ASN A 39 17.84 -6.43 4.35
C ASN A 39 16.58 -6.37 5.22
N SER A 40 16.38 -5.27 5.94
CA SER A 40 15.21 -5.05 6.78
C SER A 40 13.89 -4.87 6.00
N ILE A 41 13.94 -4.62 4.69
CA ILE A 41 12.70 -4.60 3.89
C ILE A 41 12.14 -6.00 3.60
N PHE A 42 12.98 -7.04 3.62
CA PHE A 42 12.54 -8.40 3.37
C PHE A 42 11.95 -9.01 4.64
N ILE A 43 10.68 -9.40 4.56
CA ILE A 43 9.93 -10.05 5.67
C ILE A 43 10.03 -11.57 5.50
N GLU A 44 9.91 -12.04 4.25
CA GLU A 44 9.96 -13.45 3.90
C GLU A 44 10.68 -13.62 2.55
N ASN A 45 11.45 -14.68 2.44
CA ASN A 45 12.19 -15.01 1.21
C ASN A 45 12.27 -16.52 1.03
N ASN A 46 11.66 -17.04 -0.03
CA ASN A 46 11.73 -18.44 -0.39
C ASN A 46 12.01 -18.60 -1.91
N GLU A 47 12.02 -19.83 -2.40
CA GLU A 47 12.30 -20.14 -3.81
C GLU A 47 11.28 -19.52 -4.78
N ASN A 48 10.07 -19.24 -4.34
CA ASN A 48 8.93 -18.93 -5.19
C ASN A 48 8.55 -17.46 -5.17
N PHE A 49 8.73 -16.79 -4.02
CA PHE A 49 8.39 -15.37 -3.85
C PHE A 49 9.17 -14.73 -2.71
N VAL A 50 9.15 -13.44 -2.67
CA VAL A 50 9.53 -12.62 -1.52
C VAL A 50 8.34 -11.84 -1.01
N VAL A 51 8.30 -11.59 0.29
CA VAL A 51 7.41 -10.62 0.93
C VAL A 51 8.26 -9.48 1.46
N ILE A 52 7.94 -8.28 1.07
CA ILE A 52 8.67 -7.08 1.52
C ILE A 52 7.76 -6.10 2.24
N ASN A 53 8.35 -5.32 3.12
CA ASN A 53 7.75 -4.10 3.66
C ASN A 53 8.11 -2.94 2.72
N LYS A 54 7.23 -2.64 1.76
CA LYS A 54 7.47 -1.55 0.81
C LYS A 54 7.49 -0.20 1.54
N PRO A 55 8.56 0.58 1.44
CA PRO A 55 8.55 1.93 1.99
C PRO A 55 7.62 2.87 1.20
N ALA A 56 7.20 3.96 1.84
CA ALA A 56 6.50 5.04 1.16
C ALA A 56 7.41 5.72 0.12
N GLY A 57 6.82 6.49 -0.79
CA GLY A 57 7.56 7.32 -1.74
C GLY A 57 8.09 6.61 -2.98
N ILE A 58 7.93 5.27 -3.08
CA ILE A 58 8.32 4.50 -4.26
C ILE A 58 7.14 3.73 -4.88
N ALA A 59 6.99 3.82 -6.19
CA ALA A 59 5.98 3.08 -6.93
C ALA A 59 6.35 1.60 -7.06
N VAL A 60 5.35 0.71 -7.16
CA VAL A 60 5.59 -0.72 -7.40
C VAL A 60 6.15 -0.95 -8.80
N GLN A 61 5.57 -0.34 -9.81
CA GLN A 61 5.98 -0.44 -11.21
C GLN A 61 6.17 0.95 -11.83
N SER A 62 6.93 1.01 -12.92
CA SER A 62 7.06 2.22 -13.72
C SER A 62 5.69 2.65 -14.27
N GLY A 63 5.46 3.95 -14.25
CA GLY A 63 4.33 4.61 -14.88
C GLY A 63 4.79 5.87 -15.55
N THR A 64 3.89 6.59 -16.21
CA THR A 64 4.20 7.82 -16.95
C THR A 64 4.92 8.89 -16.14
N LYS A 65 4.82 8.85 -14.80
CA LYS A 65 5.39 9.85 -13.88
C LYS A 65 6.48 9.31 -12.94
N SER A 66 6.88 8.04 -13.04
CA SER A 66 7.88 7.46 -12.15
C SER A 66 8.90 6.62 -12.92
N LYS A 67 10.14 7.11 -13.00
CA LYS A 67 11.27 6.41 -13.61
C LYS A 67 11.89 5.35 -12.70
N LYS A 68 11.70 5.45 -11.37
CA LYS A 68 12.19 4.47 -10.37
C LYS A 68 11.02 3.75 -9.74
N ASN A 69 11.13 2.44 -9.62
CA ASN A 69 10.13 1.59 -8.99
C ASN A 69 10.80 0.47 -8.19
N ILE A 70 10.03 -0.14 -7.28
CA ILE A 70 10.59 -1.15 -6.38
C ILE A 70 10.99 -2.43 -7.13
N ILE A 71 10.30 -2.80 -8.22
CA ILE A 71 10.63 -3.98 -9.01
C ILE A 71 12.01 -3.86 -9.67
N ASP A 72 12.36 -2.67 -10.19
CA ASP A 72 13.70 -2.45 -10.78
C ASP A 72 14.81 -2.47 -9.71
N ILE A 73 14.48 -2.11 -8.48
CA ILE A 73 15.40 -2.19 -7.35
C ILE A 73 15.60 -3.66 -6.95
N LEU A 74 14.50 -4.40 -6.74
CA LEU A 74 14.55 -5.81 -6.35
C LEU A 74 15.32 -6.66 -7.36
N ARG A 75 15.24 -6.35 -8.65
CA ARG A 75 16.01 -7.05 -9.70
C ARG A 75 17.53 -7.00 -9.48
N LYS A 76 18.01 -6.04 -8.70
CA LYS A 76 19.44 -5.83 -8.41
C LYS A 76 19.86 -6.38 -7.05
N THR A 77 18.95 -6.98 -6.31
CA THR A 77 19.23 -7.55 -4.98
C THR A 77 19.65 -9.01 -5.09
N GLN A 78 20.29 -9.52 -4.04
CA GLN A 78 20.74 -10.91 -3.98
C GLN A 78 19.59 -11.91 -4.07
N GLU A 79 18.41 -11.56 -3.56
CA GLU A 79 17.21 -12.41 -3.55
C GLU A 79 16.68 -12.69 -4.96
N PHE A 80 17.08 -11.87 -5.95
CA PHE A 80 16.70 -12.00 -7.35
C PHE A 80 17.89 -12.25 -8.28
N LYS A 81 19.05 -12.66 -7.75
CA LYS A 81 20.25 -12.92 -8.54
C LYS A 81 19.97 -13.90 -9.70
N ASP A 82 19.27 -14.98 -9.41
CA ASP A 82 18.96 -16.05 -10.36
C ASP A 82 17.47 -16.07 -10.76
N ALA A 83 16.74 -14.99 -10.48
CA ALA A 83 15.30 -14.91 -10.70
C ALA A 83 14.87 -13.55 -11.24
N ARG A 84 13.75 -13.53 -11.94
CA ARG A 84 13.11 -12.29 -12.38
C ARG A 84 11.97 -11.90 -11.41
N PRO A 85 11.93 -10.66 -10.91
CA PRO A 85 10.79 -10.20 -10.11
C PRO A 85 9.54 -10.04 -10.97
N TYR A 86 8.44 -10.66 -10.54
CA TYR A 86 7.11 -10.53 -11.13
C TYR A 86 6.17 -9.87 -10.15
N THR A 87 5.54 -8.78 -10.58
CA THR A 87 4.50 -8.11 -9.80
C THR A 87 3.22 -8.93 -9.83
N VAL A 88 2.64 -9.21 -8.68
CA VAL A 88 1.39 -9.98 -8.53
C VAL A 88 0.25 -9.11 -8.00
N HIS A 89 0.56 -8.02 -7.31
CA HIS A 89 -0.36 -6.97 -6.88
C HIS A 89 0.38 -5.65 -6.72
N ARG A 90 -0.34 -4.60 -6.45
CA ARG A 90 0.25 -3.29 -6.20
C ARG A 90 -0.39 -2.59 -5.02
N ILE A 91 0.37 -1.74 -4.36
CA ILE A 91 -0.06 -0.73 -3.42
C ILE A 91 0.46 0.63 -3.92
N ASP A 92 -0.15 1.71 -3.52
CA ASP A 92 0.19 3.04 -4.01
C ASP A 92 1.60 3.48 -3.62
N LYS A 93 2.10 4.50 -4.30
CA LYS A 93 3.44 5.04 -4.08
C LYS A 93 3.62 5.47 -2.63
N GLU A 94 2.64 6.14 -2.07
CA GLU A 94 2.63 6.70 -0.72
C GLU A 94 2.29 5.66 0.36
N THR A 95 1.71 4.51 -0.03
CA THR A 95 1.35 3.43 0.89
C THR A 95 2.56 2.60 1.26
N THR A 96 2.72 2.34 2.55
CA THR A 96 3.72 1.41 3.10
C THR A 96 3.12 0.03 3.33
N GLY A 97 3.97 -0.97 3.51
CA GLY A 97 3.57 -2.29 4.01
C GLY A 97 3.77 -3.43 3.02
N ILE A 98 2.99 -4.47 3.22
CA ILE A 98 3.20 -5.77 2.57
C ILE A 98 3.06 -5.70 1.05
N LEU A 99 4.13 -6.10 0.37
CA LEU A 99 4.14 -6.33 -1.07
C LEU A 99 4.73 -7.71 -1.35
N ILE A 100 4.00 -8.53 -2.08
CA ILE A 100 4.44 -9.85 -2.52
C ILE A 100 4.97 -9.73 -3.95
N VAL A 101 6.16 -10.28 -4.20
CA VAL A 101 6.80 -10.31 -5.52
C VAL A 101 7.21 -11.74 -5.83
N ALA A 102 6.68 -12.31 -6.90
CA ALA A 102 7.01 -13.68 -7.29
C ALA A 102 8.39 -13.74 -7.99
N LYS A 103 9.10 -14.85 -7.83
CA LYS A 103 10.40 -15.13 -8.43
C LYS A 103 10.30 -15.93 -9.72
N ASN A 104 9.17 -16.56 -9.97
CA ASN A 104 8.96 -17.36 -11.17
C ASN A 104 7.54 -17.16 -11.73
N ARG A 105 7.36 -17.54 -12.99
CA ARG A 105 6.10 -17.34 -13.72
C ARG A 105 4.93 -18.15 -13.14
N LYS A 106 5.19 -19.35 -12.66
CA LYS A 106 4.16 -20.23 -12.06
C LYS A 106 3.51 -19.56 -10.85
N TYR A 107 4.32 -19.07 -9.90
CA TYR A 107 3.84 -18.38 -8.72
C TYR A 107 3.29 -16.99 -9.02
N ALA A 108 3.82 -16.30 -10.04
CA ALA A 108 3.24 -15.05 -10.50
C ALA A 108 1.80 -15.24 -10.97
N GLN A 109 1.52 -16.27 -11.76
CA GLN A 109 0.17 -16.60 -12.23
C GLN A 109 -0.75 -17.01 -11.08
N LEU A 110 -0.27 -17.89 -10.17
CA LEU A 110 -1.02 -18.35 -9.01
C LEU A 110 -1.43 -17.16 -8.11
N LEU A 111 -0.45 -16.38 -7.66
CA LEU A 111 -0.70 -15.26 -6.76
C LEU A 111 -1.57 -14.18 -7.41
N THR A 112 -1.33 -13.84 -8.68
CA THR A 112 -2.21 -12.91 -9.41
C THR A 112 -3.65 -13.40 -9.48
N SER A 113 -3.86 -14.71 -9.67
CA SER A 113 -5.19 -15.31 -9.66
C SER A 113 -5.84 -15.21 -8.30
N LEU A 114 -5.11 -15.48 -7.22
CA LEU A 114 -5.61 -15.35 -5.84
C LEU A 114 -6.04 -13.91 -5.51
N PHE A 115 -5.24 -12.92 -5.92
CA PHE A 115 -5.62 -11.51 -5.77
C PHE A 115 -6.87 -11.16 -6.58
N ARG A 116 -6.92 -11.58 -7.86
CA ARG A 116 -8.06 -11.33 -8.74
C ARG A 116 -9.34 -11.98 -8.23
N LEU A 117 -9.25 -13.20 -7.70
CA LEU A 117 -10.38 -13.93 -7.11
C LEU A 117 -10.70 -13.49 -5.67
N ARG A 118 -10.00 -12.46 -5.15
CA ARG A 118 -10.18 -11.93 -3.79
C ARG A 118 -10.02 -12.99 -2.69
N LYS A 119 -9.16 -13.99 -2.93
CA LYS A 119 -8.81 -15.03 -1.95
C LYS A 119 -7.73 -14.56 -0.96
N ILE A 120 -7.08 -13.44 -1.23
CA ILE A 120 -6.14 -12.77 -0.32
C ILE A 120 -6.84 -11.56 0.28
N HIS A 121 -7.07 -11.63 1.59
CA HIS A 121 -7.65 -10.51 2.33
C HIS A 121 -6.58 -9.43 2.56
N LYS A 122 -6.99 -8.20 2.41
CA LYS A 122 -6.13 -7.02 2.60
C LYS A 122 -6.63 -6.22 3.78
N THR A 123 -5.74 -5.83 4.66
CA THR A 123 -6.03 -4.91 5.75
C THR A 123 -5.04 -3.76 5.70
N TYR A 124 -5.55 -2.55 5.84
CA TYR A 124 -4.75 -1.33 5.90
C TYR A 124 -4.99 -0.60 7.22
N LEU A 125 -4.00 0.15 7.65
CA LEU A 125 -4.15 1.16 8.69
C LEU A 125 -4.14 2.53 8.03
N GLY A 126 -5.05 3.39 8.42
CA GLY A 126 -5.15 4.76 7.93
C GLY A 126 -5.44 5.73 9.05
N ILE A 127 -4.83 6.90 8.99
CA ILE A 127 -5.13 8.01 9.89
C ILE A 127 -5.96 9.01 9.10
N VAL A 128 -7.11 9.39 9.64
CA VAL A 128 -7.99 10.41 9.08
C VAL A 128 -8.10 11.59 10.04
N LEU A 129 -8.42 12.76 9.50
CA LEU A 129 -8.64 13.97 10.27
C LEU A 129 -10.00 13.91 10.95
N GLY A 130 -10.03 14.34 12.20
CA GLY A 130 -11.23 14.42 13.01
C GLY A 130 -11.61 13.12 13.71
N GLU A 131 -12.56 13.24 14.61
CA GLU A 131 -13.19 12.14 15.30
C GLU A 131 -14.39 11.63 14.49
N LEU A 132 -14.46 10.33 14.26
CA LEU A 132 -15.60 9.71 13.59
C LEU A 132 -16.71 9.42 14.61
N LYS A 133 -17.95 9.76 14.24
CA LYS A 133 -19.12 9.47 15.07
C LYS A 133 -19.39 7.96 15.18
N GLU A 134 -19.09 7.24 14.12
CA GLU A 134 -19.34 5.79 14.02
C GLU A 134 -18.04 5.02 14.22
N ASN A 135 -18.01 4.10 15.17
CA ASN A 135 -16.83 3.26 15.44
C ASN A 135 -16.58 2.19 14.35
N LYS A 136 -17.52 1.94 13.48
CA LYS A 136 -17.42 1.00 12.35
C LYS A 136 -18.42 1.38 11.27
N GLY A 137 -18.10 1.02 10.04
CA GLY A 137 -18.99 1.28 8.92
C GLY A 137 -18.48 0.72 7.61
N THR A 138 -19.19 1.06 6.54
CA THR A 138 -18.85 0.66 5.18
C THR A 138 -18.80 1.88 4.29
N LEU A 139 -17.66 2.09 3.66
CA LEU A 139 -17.47 3.09 2.63
C LEU A 139 -17.82 2.47 1.28
N ILE A 140 -18.67 3.13 0.53
CA ILE A 140 -19.08 2.69 -0.80
C ILE A 140 -18.82 3.83 -1.76
N ASP A 141 -18.04 3.56 -2.79
CA ASP A 141 -17.73 4.53 -3.84
C ASP A 141 -17.93 3.90 -5.22
N ILE A 142 -18.04 4.74 -6.23
CA ILE A 142 -18.17 4.32 -7.61
C ILE A 142 -16.91 4.77 -8.35
N LEU A 143 -16.11 3.79 -8.72
CA LEU A 143 -14.89 4.02 -9.48
C LEU A 143 -15.16 3.83 -10.98
N PHE A 144 -14.42 4.58 -11.77
CA PHE A 144 -14.44 4.46 -13.23
C PHE A 144 -13.04 4.10 -13.71
N TYR A 145 -12.94 3.13 -14.58
CA TYR A 145 -11.71 2.80 -15.28
C TYR A 145 -11.99 2.58 -16.77
N TYR A 146 -10.94 2.57 -17.59
CA TYR A 146 -11.06 2.36 -19.01
C TYR A 146 -10.49 1.00 -19.40
N GLU A 147 -11.26 0.22 -20.14
CA GLU A 147 -10.82 -1.00 -20.81
C GLU A 147 -10.85 -0.75 -22.31
N GLY A 148 -9.67 -0.48 -22.87
CA GLY A 148 -9.56 0.09 -24.22
C GLY A 148 -10.25 1.47 -24.30
N ARG A 149 -11.28 1.58 -25.16
CA ARG A 149 -12.09 2.83 -25.31
C ARG A 149 -13.35 2.85 -24.46
N LYS A 150 -13.67 1.75 -23.78
CA LYS A 150 -14.91 1.62 -23.00
C LYS A 150 -14.66 2.07 -21.54
N LYS A 151 -15.46 3.03 -21.08
CA LYS A 151 -15.50 3.44 -19.67
C LYS A 151 -16.31 2.43 -18.88
N ILE A 152 -15.70 1.80 -17.89
CA ILE A 152 -16.33 0.82 -17.02
C ILE A 152 -16.54 1.43 -15.64
N LYS A 153 -17.74 1.20 -15.09
CA LYS A 153 -18.14 1.58 -13.75
C LYS A 153 -18.03 0.36 -12.84
N THR A 154 -17.39 0.52 -11.69
CA THR A 154 -17.31 -0.53 -10.67
C THR A 154 -17.58 0.04 -9.29
N LYS A 155 -18.18 -0.77 -8.41
CA LYS A 155 -18.43 -0.42 -7.03
C LYS A 155 -17.22 -0.79 -6.19
N ALA A 156 -16.68 0.17 -5.45
CA ALA A 156 -15.65 -0.04 -4.44
C ALA A 156 -16.29 -0.10 -3.06
N ILE A 157 -15.96 -1.12 -2.28
CA ILE A 157 -16.49 -1.35 -0.94
C ILE A 157 -15.31 -1.55 0.00
N THR A 158 -15.25 -0.76 1.07
CA THR A 158 -14.26 -0.89 2.14
C THR A 158 -14.96 -0.83 3.48
N ARG A 159 -14.80 -1.85 4.30
CA ARG A 159 -15.23 -1.79 5.70
C ARG A 159 -14.16 -1.08 6.52
N PHE A 160 -14.61 -0.31 7.51
CA PHE A 160 -13.70 0.31 8.46
C PHE A 160 -14.12 0.04 9.90
N SER A 161 -13.15 0.06 10.78
CA SER A 161 -13.35 0.16 12.23
C SER A 161 -12.35 1.13 12.82
N VAL A 162 -12.79 1.93 13.79
CA VAL A 162 -11.94 2.84 14.55
C VAL A 162 -11.16 2.00 15.56
N ILE A 163 -9.83 2.10 15.54
CA ILE A 163 -8.94 1.45 16.51
C ILE A 163 -8.71 2.37 17.68
N ASP A 164 -8.49 3.66 17.39
CA ASP A 164 -8.21 4.69 18.37
C ASP A 164 -8.59 6.06 17.79
N SER A 165 -8.95 7.02 18.64
CA SER A 165 -9.30 8.37 18.21
C SER A 165 -9.01 9.42 19.28
N ASN A 166 -8.84 10.65 18.82
CA ASN A 166 -8.82 11.85 19.64
C ASN A 166 -9.55 12.98 18.88
N ASN A 167 -9.66 14.16 19.49
CA ASN A 167 -10.39 15.28 18.89
C ASN A 167 -9.91 15.69 17.49
N ASN A 168 -8.69 15.33 17.09
CA ASN A 168 -8.06 15.74 15.83
C ASN A 168 -7.93 14.64 14.80
N TYR A 169 -7.85 13.36 15.23
CA TYR A 169 -7.55 12.22 14.38
C TYR A 169 -8.27 10.96 14.80
N SER A 170 -8.54 10.10 13.84
CA SER A 170 -8.95 8.72 14.06
C SER A 170 -8.01 7.77 13.33
N LEU A 171 -7.56 6.73 14.04
CA LEU A 171 -6.83 5.60 13.48
C LEU A 171 -7.82 4.51 13.09
N LEU A 172 -7.81 4.15 11.83
CA LEU A 172 -8.76 3.20 11.25
C LEU A 172 -8.05 1.91 10.83
N LYS A 173 -8.72 0.81 11.06
CA LYS A 173 -8.53 -0.43 10.30
C LYS A 173 -9.46 -0.39 9.09
N LEU A 174 -8.90 -0.66 7.91
CA LEU A 174 -9.60 -0.63 6.63
C LEU A 174 -9.48 -2.00 5.96
N ASP A 175 -10.60 -2.62 5.66
CA ASP A 175 -10.69 -3.93 5.01
C ASP A 175 -11.41 -3.78 3.65
N PRO A 176 -10.67 -3.56 2.52
CA PRO A 176 -11.26 -3.48 1.19
C PRO A 176 -11.81 -4.84 0.75
N GLU A 177 -13.07 -4.86 0.29
CA GLU A 177 -13.72 -6.05 -0.26
C GLU A 177 -13.59 -6.12 -1.78
N THR A 178 -13.43 -4.95 -2.42
CA THR A 178 -13.38 -4.84 -3.89
C THR A 178 -12.19 -3.99 -4.33
#